data_b1733c14af487afd8ec42f8208aeed8e
#
_entry.id   b1733c14af487afd8ec42f8208aeed8e
#
_cell.length_a   1.000
_cell.length_b   1.000
_cell.length_c   1.000
_cell.angle_alpha   90.00
_cell.angle_beta   90.00
_cell.angle_gamma   90.00
#
_symmetry.space_group_name_H-M   'P 1'
#
loop_
_entity.id
_entity.type
_entity.pdbx_description
1 polymer ?
#
loop_
_entity_poly.entity_id
_entity_poly.type
_entity_poly.pdbx_seq_one_letter_code
_entity_poly.pdbx_strand_id
1 'polypeptide(L)'
;MKNLLLLLIMAAALLAAPAQAQRPADLWYFGQQAGLTFGPAGTTPAPLNNSKMTTFEGSAVASTAKGELLFYTNGTTVWNRQHRPMPNGTQLMGSGSSTQSALVVPDPGSGNIFYVFTVAPQGGRDGLRYSIIDMTRAEGLGDLPRVNLLLIQPVAEKLAAVRHANGRDVWVLAHRWNSKMFVTYLVTAEGVQAAKPIMSSVGSLNAGPGRNAIGALQFSPDGTKVAAALWRETNKFEVYDFDRTTGKVSNARSFGPYPEAYGVAFSPNSQLLYGTCNGEGGGNSQLWQFDLRTKDGSPTLVGKSANRKIGSLQLGPDGRIYVAREDNPALGVIQKPNDAGKACTYVDEGIKLGGRRSKLGLPNFVVLP
;
A
#
# COMPACT_ATOMS: atom_id res chain seq x y z
N MET A 1 -72.48 -23.97 -10.15
CA MET A 1 -71.66 -22.98 -10.82
C MET A 1 -70.63 -22.49 -9.84
N LYS A 2 -69.41 -22.97 -9.92
CA LYS A 2 -68.31 -22.63 -8.99
C LYS A 2 -67.38 -21.68 -9.71
N ASN A 3 -67.28 -20.44 -9.23
CA ASN A 3 -66.34 -19.44 -9.74
C ASN A 3 -64.95 -19.74 -9.18
N LEU A 4 -64.02 -20.06 -10.03
CA LEU A 4 -62.60 -20.24 -9.73
C LEU A 4 -61.90 -18.89 -9.93
N LEU A 5 -61.47 -18.28 -8.81
CA LEU A 5 -60.72 -17.02 -8.76
C LEU A 5 -59.25 -17.38 -8.91
N LEU A 6 -58.63 -17.09 -10.09
CA LEU A 6 -57.21 -17.23 -10.31
C LEU A 6 -56.47 -16.00 -9.75
N LEU A 7 -55.74 -16.16 -8.66
CA LEU A 7 -54.77 -15.17 -8.17
C LEU A 7 -53.48 -15.28 -8.98
N LEU A 8 -53.22 -14.30 -9.84
CA LEU A 8 -51.88 -14.10 -10.43
C LEU A 8 -50.93 -13.47 -9.39
N ILE A 9 -49.99 -14.24 -8.87
CA ILE A 9 -48.88 -13.69 -8.07
C ILE A 9 -47.85 -13.22 -9.09
N MET A 10 -47.73 -11.91 -9.31
CA MET A 10 -46.59 -11.30 -9.97
C MET A 10 -45.42 -11.32 -9.00
N ALA A 11 -44.47 -12.23 -9.21
CA ALA A 11 -43.16 -12.18 -8.58
C ALA A 11 -42.32 -11.07 -9.24
N ALA A 12 -42.25 -9.90 -8.62
CA ALA A 12 -41.30 -8.86 -9.02
C ALA A 12 -39.90 -9.36 -8.69
N ALA A 13 -39.17 -9.85 -9.67
CA ALA A 13 -37.73 -10.08 -9.58
C ALA A 13 -37.04 -8.72 -9.40
N LEU A 14 -36.70 -8.36 -8.19
CA LEU A 14 -35.77 -7.28 -7.89
C LEU A 14 -34.42 -7.67 -8.53
N LEU A 15 -34.17 -7.16 -9.74
CA LEU A 15 -32.84 -7.15 -10.33
C LEU A 15 -31.96 -6.30 -9.40
N ALA A 16 -31.22 -6.93 -8.50
CA ALA A 16 -30.16 -6.28 -7.77
C ALA A 16 -29.20 -5.69 -8.82
N ALA A 17 -29.15 -4.37 -8.92
CA ALA A 17 -28.12 -3.70 -9.70
C ALA A 17 -26.77 -4.24 -9.25
N PRO A 18 -25.83 -4.58 -10.16
CA PRO A 18 -24.52 -5.06 -9.76
C PRO A 18 -23.91 -4.01 -8.83
N ALA A 19 -23.51 -4.44 -7.64
CA ALA A 19 -22.80 -3.58 -6.68
C ALA A 19 -21.63 -2.93 -7.43
N GLN A 20 -21.68 -1.61 -7.58
CA GLN A 20 -20.64 -0.89 -8.29
C GLN A 20 -19.34 -1.10 -7.50
N ALA A 21 -18.36 -1.77 -8.10
CA ALA A 21 -17.09 -2.07 -7.46
C ALA A 21 -16.50 -0.76 -6.90
N GLN A 22 -16.13 -0.77 -5.60
CA GLN A 22 -15.46 0.36 -4.99
C GLN A 22 -14.13 0.58 -5.70
N ARG A 23 -13.83 1.82 -6.10
CA ARG A 23 -12.66 2.21 -6.90
C ARG A 23 -11.68 3.14 -6.14
N PRO A 24 -11.38 2.91 -4.86
CA PRO A 24 -10.58 3.83 -4.06
C PRO A 24 -9.10 3.90 -4.47
N ALA A 25 -8.61 2.93 -5.25
CA ALA A 25 -7.23 2.88 -5.74
C ALA A 25 -7.05 3.31 -7.21
N ASP A 26 -8.07 3.92 -7.83
CA ASP A 26 -8.02 4.32 -9.25
C ASP A 26 -7.15 5.58 -9.50
N LEU A 27 -6.86 6.35 -8.48
CA LEU A 27 -6.02 7.54 -8.58
C LEU A 27 -4.73 7.34 -7.78
N TRP A 28 -3.60 7.56 -8.44
CA TRP A 28 -2.27 7.52 -7.83
C TRP A 28 -1.60 8.88 -7.95
N TYR A 29 -1.00 9.36 -6.86
CA TYR A 29 -0.12 10.52 -6.84
C TYR A 29 1.17 10.13 -6.11
N PHE A 30 2.34 10.37 -6.74
CA PHE A 30 3.65 9.93 -6.24
C PHE A 30 4.80 10.72 -6.88
N GLY A 31 6.03 10.48 -6.44
CA GLY A 31 7.25 10.99 -7.06
C GLY A 31 7.31 12.51 -7.20
N GLN A 32 7.79 13.01 -8.32
CA GLN A 32 7.89 14.43 -8.63
C GLN A 32 6.64 14.88 -9.40
N GLN A 33 5.57 15.17 -8.66
CA GLN A 33 4.28 15.61 -9.19
C GLN A 33 3.69 14.66 -10.24
N ALA A 34 4.06 13.38 -10.17
CA ALA A 34 3.53 12.34 -11.04
C ALA A 34 2.23 11.77 -10.50
N GLY A 35 1.43 11.22 -11.40
CA GLY A 35 0.24 10.48 -11.06
C GLY A 35 -0.25 9.62 -12.22
N LEU A 36 -1.14 8.69 -11.89
CA LEU A 36 -1.85 7.83 -12.82
C LEU A 36 -3.33 7.81 -12.48
N THR A 37 -4.17 7.71 -13.48
CA THR A 37 -5.60 7.37 -13.32
C THR A 37 -5.88 6.08 -14.06
N PHE A 38 -6.58 5.18 -13.36
CA PHE A 38 -7.00 3.89 -13.90
C PHE A 38 -8.46 3.99 -14.37
N GLY A 39 -8.69 3.65 -15.61
CA GLY A 39 -10.02 3.58 -16.23
C GLY A 39 -10.70 2.23 -16.01
N PRO A 40 -11.77 1.94 -16.75
CA PRO A 40 -12.41 0.62 -16.77
C PRO A 40 -11.40 -0.51 -17.04
N ALA A 41 -11.73 -1.72 -16.60
CA ALA A 41 -10.90 -2.90 -16.82
C ALA A 41 -10.48 -3.05 -18.28
N GLY A 42 -9.20 -3.35 -18.52
CA GLY A 42 -8.62 -3.52 -19.86
C GLY A 42 -8.11 -2.23 -20.52
N THR A 43 -8.33 -1.05 -19.92
CA THR A 43 -7.77 0.21 -20.43
C THR A 43 -6.35 0.43 -19.90
N THR A 44 -5.53 1.14 -20.69
CA THR A 44 -4.20 1.58 -20.21
C THR A 44 -4.38 2.78 -19.27
N PRO A 45 -3.75 2.79 -18.10
CA PRO A 45 -3.81 3.96 -17.23
C PRO A 45 -3.26 5.22 -17.91
N ALA A 46 -3.84 6.36 -17.60
CA ALA A 46 -3.42 7.65 -18.14
C ALA A 46 -2.60 8.45 -17.12
N PRO A 47 -1.58 9.20 -17.54
CA PRO A 47 -0.81 10.05 -16.63
C PRO A 47 -1.63 11.25 -16.14
N LEU A 48 -1.43 11.61 -14.86
CA LEU A 48 -1.96 12.82 -14.25
C LEU A 48 -0.81 13.80 -13.98
N ASN A 49 -1.01 15.08 -14.37
CA ASN A 49 0.02 16.11 -14.28
C ASN A 49 -0.37 17.26 -13.33
N ASN A 50 -1.46 17.11 -12.57
CA ASN A 50 -2.03 18.13 -11.70
C ASN A 50 -1.57 18.05 -10.23
N SER A 51 -0.78 17.04 -9.86
CA SER A 51 -0.23 16.90 -8.51
C SER A 51 0.65 18.08 -8.09
N LYS A 52 0.56 18.48 -6.82
CA LYS A 52 1.49 19.43 -6.18
C LYS A 52 2.50 18.75 -5.26
N MET A 53 2.35 17.44 -5.09
CA MET A 53 3.20 16.65 -4.20
C MET A 53 4.55 16.35 -4.86
N THR A 54 5.61 16.54 -4.07
CA THR A 54 6.92 15.93 -4.33
C THR A 54 7.26 15.02 -3.14
N THR A 55 7.57 13.78 -3.43
CA THR A 55 8.00 12.80 -2.43
C THR A 55 9.08 11.90 -3.02
N PHE A 56 10.06 11.52 -2.19
CA PHE A 56 11.12 10.62 -2.63
C PHE A 56 10.66 9.15 -2.56
N GLU A 57 9.88 8.82 -1.53
CA GLU A 57 9.39 7.47 -1.28
C GLU A 57 7.86 7.47 -1.09
N GLY A 58 7.38 7.01 0.06
CA GLY A 58 5.97 6.72 0.26
C GLY A 58 4.99 7.87 0.06
N SER A 59 3.77 7.53 -0.31
CA SER A 59 2.61 8.41 -0.43
C SER A 59 1.33 7.63 -0.18
N ALA A 60 0.21 8.35 -0.02
CA ALA A 60 -1.12 7.75 0.04
C ALA A 60 -2.15 8.66 -0.61
N VAL A 61 -3.22 8.06 -1.14
CA VAL A 61 -4.31 8.75 -1.83
C VAL A 61 -5.64 8.26 -1.29
N ALA A 62 -6.60 9.14 -1.12
CA ALA A 62 -7.98 8.83 -0.81
C ALA A 62 -8.89 9.26 -1.95
N SER A 63 -9.81 8.40 -2.34
CA SER A 63 -10.84 8.65 -3.35
C SER A 63 -12.20 8.21 -2.85
N THR A 64 -13.26 8.75 -3.44
CA THR A 64 -14.62 8.26 -3.24
C THR A 64 -14.78 6.84 -3.80
N ALA A 65 -15.89 6.16 -3.45
CA ALA A 65 -16.25 4.88 -4.06
C ALA A 65 -16.43 4.96 -5.59
N LYS A 66 -16.61 6.16 -6.14
CA LYS A 66 -16.70 6.42 -7.59
C LYS A 66 -15.34 6.69 -8.24
N GLY A 67 -14.25 6.73 -7.46
CA GLY A 67 -12.89 7.03 -7.94
C GLY A 67 -12.58 8.53 -8.04
N GLU A 68 -13.39 9.42 -7.45
CA GLU A 68 -13.11 10.87 -7.42
C GLU A 68 -12.11 11.20 -6.30
N LEU A 69 -11.15 12.09 -6.58
CA LEU A 69 -10.16 12.49 -5.60
C LEU A 69 -10.79 13.18 -4.38
N LEU A 70 -10.41 12.74 -3.19
CA LEU A 70 -10.67 13.46 -1.94
C LEU A 70 -9.43 14.24 -1.49
N PHE A 71 -8.32 13.53 -1.30
CA PHE A 71 -7.03 14.11 -0.90
C PHE A 71 -5.88 13.14 -1.15
N TYR A 72 -4.65 13.64 -1.03
CA TYR A 72 -3.43 12.82 -1.08
C TYR A 72 -2.36 13.39 -0.14
N THR A 73 -1.38 12.57 0.22
CA THR A 73 -0.35 12.95 1.19
C THR A 73 0.99 12.24 0.93
N ASN A 74 2.09 12.91 1.33
CA ASN A 74 3.44 12.33 1.40
C ASN A 74 3.87 12.03 2.85
N GLY A 75 2.93 12.08 3.81
CA GLY A 75 3.19 11.88 5.23
C GLY A 75 3.64 13.13 5.98
N THR A 76 3.89 14.26 5.29
CA THR A 76 4.20 15.57 5.92
C THR A 76 3.15 16.62 5.62
N THR A 77 2.55 16.55 4.45
CA THR A 77 1.49 17.46 3.99
C THR A 77 0.33 16.67 3.41
N VAL A 78 -0.89 17.14 3.63
CA VAL A 78 -2.11 16.64 3.00
C VAL A 78 -2.62 17.71 2.03
N TRP A 79 -2.86 17.32 0.77
CA TRP A 79 -3.46 18.19 -0.25
C TRP A 79 -4.88 17.71 -0.56
N ASN A 80 -5.83 18.63 -0.54
CA ASN A 80 -7.23 18.37 -0.88
C ASN A 80 -7.46 18.15 -2.40
N ARG A 81 -8.71 17.88 -2.81
CA ARG A 81 -9.07 17.67 -4.23
C ARG A 81 -8.83 18.86 -5.15
N GLN A 82 -8.63 20.08 -4.59
CA GLN A 82 -8.23 21.28 -5.34
C GLN A 82 -6.70 21.42 -5.42
N HIS A 83 -5.94 20.43 -4.96
CA HIS A 83 -4.48 20.41 -4.90
C HIS A 83 -3.88 21.54 -4.03
N ARG A 84 -4.62 21.97 -3.02
CA ARG A 84 -4.17 22.95 -2.01
C ARG A 84 -3.88 22.23 -0.69
N PRO A 85 -2.89 22.67 0.10
CA PRO A 85 -2.71 22.15 1.45
C PRO A 85 -4.03 22.26 2.22
N MET A 86 -4.40 21.15 2.89
CA MET A 86 -5.58 21.11 3.75
C MET A 86 -5.31 21.91 5.02
N PRO A 87 -6.30 22.63 5.60
CA PRO A 87 -6.15 23.25 6.91
C PRO A 87 -5.60 22.26 7.93
N ASN A 88 -4.65 22.67 8.77
CA ASN A 88 -3.90 21.85 9.73
C ASN A 88 -3.19 20.62 9.12
N GLY A 89 -3.21 20.46 7.80
CA GLY A 89 -2.66 19.33 7.06
C GLY A 89 -1.18 19.50 6.66
N THR A 90 -0.45 20.42 7.27
CA THR A 90 1.01 20.58 7.13
C THR A 90 1.68 20.15 8.44
N GLN A 91 2.97 19.77 8.39
CA GLN A 91 3.74 19.34 9.56
C GLN A 91 3.27 18.01 10.20
N LEU A 92 2.70 17.09 9.40
CA LEU A 92 2.55 15.72 9.87
C LEU A 92 3.95 15.11 10.12
N MET A 93 4.05 14.26 11.14
CA MET A 93 5.31 13.68 11.59
C MET A 93 5.67 12.36 10.88
N GLY A 94 5.37 12.27 9.57
CA GLY A 94 5.94 11.29 8.66
C GLY A 94 7.16 11.87 7.95
N SER A 95 7.58 11.23 6.86
CA SER A 95 8.67 11.74 6.03
C SER A 95 8.48 11.32 4.59
N GLY A 96 8.62 12.24 3.65
CA GLY A 96 8.65 11.92 2.23
C GLY A 96 9.84 11.03 1.81
N SER A 97 10.74 10.70 2.75
CA SER A 97 11.85 9.75 2.58
C SER A 97 11.68 8.48 3.41
N SER A 98 10.54 8.24 4.03
CA SER A 98 10.21 6.92 4.57
C SER A 98 9.64 6.03 3.47
N THR A 99 10.05 4.77 3.39
CA THR A 99 9.64 3.81 2.36
C THR A 99 8.13 3.76 2.17
N GLN A 100 7.38 3.76 3.29
CA GLN A 100 5.92 3.83 3.32
C GLN A 100 5.47 4.94 4.26
N SER A 101 5.77 6.19 3.90
CA SER A 101 5.62 7.39 4.73
C SER A 101 4.21 7.59 5.28
N ALA A 102 3.20 7.17 4.53
CA ALA A 102 1.80 7.34 4.88
C ALA A 102 0.90 6.20 4.40
N LEU A 103 -0.22 6.04 5.10
CA LEU A 103 -1.33 5.17 4.72
C LEU A 103 -2.63 5.83 5.15
N VAL A 104 -3.64 5.82 4.27
CA VAL A 104 -4.98 6.33 4.57
C VAL A 104 -5.92 5.16 4.83
N VAL A 105 -6.63 5.21 5.96
CA VAL A 105 -7.66 4.25 6.32
C VAL A 105 -8.98 5.00 6.47
N PRO A 106 -10.03 4.68 5.68
CA PRO A 106 -11.36 5.22 5.91
C PRO A 106 -11.90 4.75 7.28
N ASP A 107 -12.64 5.61 7.96
CA ASP A 107 -13.35 5.22 9.18
C ASP A 107 -14.46 4.22 8.83
N PRO A 108 -14.50 3.01 9.46
CA PRO A 108 -15.52 2.00 9.17
C PRO A 108 -16.96 2.41 9.53
N GLY A 109 -17.13 3.44 10.34
CA GLY A 109 -18.44 3.97 10.78
C GLY A 109 -18.87 5.25 10.06
N SER A 110 -17.96 5.88 9.29
CA SER A 110 -18.24 7.18 8.66
C SER A 110 -17.59 7.32 7.29
N GLY A 111 -18.38 7.69 6.28
CA GLY A 111 -17.86 7.97 4.93
C GLY A 111 -17.07 9.30 4.82
N ASN A 112 -17.04 10.13 5.87
CA ASN A 112 -16.43 11.45 5.87
C ASN A 112 -15.18 11.56 6.75
N ILE A 113 -14.88 10.55 7.57
CA ILE A 113 -13.73 10.53 8.47
C ILE A 113 -12.66 9.59 7.90
N PHE A 114 -11.41 10.01 7.97
CA PHE A 114 -10.25 9.23 7.52
C PHE A 114 -9.13 9.34 8.57
N TYR A 115 -8.37 8.26 8.72
CA TYR A 115 -7.16 8.23 9.52
C TYR A 115 -5.94 8.20 8.59
N VAL A 116 -5.04 9.18 8.73
CA VAL A 116 -3.75 9.18 8.05
C VAL A 116 -2.69 8.70 9.03
N PHE A 117 -2.22 7.47 8.82
CA PHE A 117 -1.09 6.92 9.57
C PHE A 117 0.21 7.38 8.94
N THR A 118 1.20 7.71 9.75
CA THR A 118 2.53 8.16 9.31
C THR A 118 3.63 7.47 10.09
N VAL A 119 4.78 7.21 9.44
CA VAL A 119 5.97 6.62 10.07
C VAL A 119 7.19 7.50 9.88
N ALA A 120 8.00 7.59 10.95
CA ALA A 120 9.27 8.28 10.92
C ALA A 120 10.30 7.57 10.04
N PRO A 121 11.27 8.28 9.43
CA PRO A 121 12.34 7.67 8.69
C PRO A 121 13.36 7.02 9.63
N GLN A 122 14.01 5.95 9.16
CA GLN A 122 15.21 5.33 9.75
C GLN A 122 15.09 4.96 11.23
N GLY A 123 13.91 4.51 11.67
CA GLY A 123 13.68 4.15 13.07
C GLY A 123 13.65 5.35 14.01
N GLY A 124 13.34 6.55 13.50
CA GLY A 124 13.35 7.80 14.25
C GLY A 124 12.33 7.85 15.39
N ARG A 125 12.54 8.80 16.29
CA ARG A 125 11.76 8.98 17.53
C ARG A 125 10.32 9.42 17.32
N ASP A 126 9.95 9.94 16.13
CA ASP A 126 8.57 10.31 15.86
C ASP A 126 7.65 9.08 15.68
N GLY A 127 8.23 7.93 15.36
CA GLY A 127 7.56 6.63 15.40
C GLY A 127 6.39 6.48 14.44
N LEU A 128 5.39 5.69 14.86
CA LEU A 128 4.09 5.53 14.20
C LEU A 128 3.09 6.45 14.85
N ARG A 129 2.44 7.29 14.04
CA ARG A 129 1.40 8.23 14.47
C ARG A 129 0.20 8.14 13.55
N TYR A 130 -0.92 8.73 13.97
CA TYR A 130 -2.05 8.96 13.10
C TYR A 130 -2.63 10.37 13.29
N SER A 131 -3.27 10.86 12.25
CA SER A 131 -4.02 12.11 12.24
C SER A 131 -5.43 11.84 11.73
N ILE A 132 -6.40 12.63 12.17
CA ILE A 132 -7.80 12.48 11.78
C ILE A 132 -8.14 13.56 10.76
N ILE A 133 -8.72 13.15 9.62
CA ILE A 133 -9.28 14.04 8.61
C ILE A 133 -10.80 13.97 8.69
N ASP A 134 -11.44 15.15 8.71
CA ASP A 134 -12.89 15.32 8.64
C ASP A 134 -13.26 16.06 7.36
N MET A 135 -13.81 15.32 6.39
CA MET A 135 -14.18 15.83 5.07
C MET A 135 -15.45 16.71 5.08
N THR A 136 -16.17 16.79 6.20
CA THR A 136 -17.32 17.72 6.33
C THR A 136 -16.88 19.17 6.57
N ARG A 137 -15.63 19.36 6.97
CA ARG A 137 -15.04 20.68 7.27
C ARG A 137 -14.55 21.40 6.01
N ALA A 138 -14.26 22.68 6.15
CA ALA A 138 -13.73 23.53 5.07
C ALA A 138 -14.53 23.38 3.77
N GLU A 139 -15.86 23.49 3.85
CA GLU A 139 -16.77 23.39 2.70
C GLU A 139 -16.64 22.06 1.92
N GLY A 140 -16.37 20.98 2.62
CA GLY A 140 -16.15 19.66 2.03
C GLY A 140 -14.77 19.46 1.39
N LEU A 141 -13.80 20.35 1.68
CA LEU A 141 -12.41 20.19 1.27
C LEU A 141 -11.55 19.47 2.31
N GLY A 142 -12.08 19.31 3.52
CA GLY A 142 -11.46 18.60 4.63
C GLY A 142 -10.57 19.49 5.50
N ASP A 143 -10.42 19.05 6.75
CA ASP A 143 -9.55 19.64 7.77
C ASP A 143 -9.03 18.53 8.69
N LEU A 144 -7.92 18.78 9.37
CA LEU A 144 -7.34 17.86 10.36
C LEU A 144 -7.59 18.37 11.80
N PRO A 145 -8.73 18.03 12.43
CA PRO A 145 -9.03 18.45 13.79
C PRO A 145 -8.09 17.88 14.85
N ARG A 146 -7.42 16.77 14.56
CA ARG A 146 -6.42 16.14 15.44
C ARG A 146 -5.26 15.62 14.60
N VAL A 147 -4.03 15.98 14.98
CA VAL A 147 -2.82 15.64 14.24
C VAL A 147 -1.79 14.93 15.13
N ASN A 148 -1.00 14.07 14.52
CA ASN A 148 0.22 13.48 15.09
C ASN A 148 0.01 12.72 16.42
N LEU A 149 -1.13 12.05 16.59
CA LEU A 149 -1.40 11.21 17.77
C LEU A 149 -0.45 10.00 17.77
N LEU A 150 0.40 9.90 18.79
CA LEU A 150 1.40 8.84 18.90
C LEU A 150 0.74 7.49 19.20
N LEU A 151 1.14 6.45 18.47
CA LEU A 151 0.77 5.05 18.74
C LEU A 151 1.93 4.28 19.38
N ILE A 152 3.10 4.27 18.73
CA ILE A 152 4.30 3.59 19.24
C ILE A 152 5.58 4.13 18.59
N GLN A 153 6.69 4.07 19.34
CA GLN A 153 8.02 4.43 18.86
C GLN A 153 9.10 3.56 19.53
N PRO A 154 10.25 3.33 18.86
CA PRO A 154 10.51 3.57 17.46
C PRO A 154 9.94 2.47 16.57
N VAL A 155 9.72 2.77 15.28
CA VAL A 155 9.26 1.82 14.25
C VAL A 155 10.14 1.88 13.00
N ALA A 156 10.18 0.80 12.24
CA ALA A 156 10.77 0.78 10.89
C ALA A 156 9.85 1.52 9.89
N GLU A 157 10.35 1.77 8.69
CA GLU A 157 9.62 2.47 7.62
C GLU A 157 8.54 1.59 6.94
N LYS A 158 7.93 0.70 7.69
CA LYS A 158 7.03 -0.37 7.24
C LYS A 158 5.62 -0.14 7.75
N LEU A 159 4.68 0.04 6.82
CA LEU A 159 3.29 0.36 7.13
C LEU A 159 2.35 -0.26 6.10
N ALA A 160 1.46 -1.13 6.51
CA ALA A 160 0.48 -1.77 5.64
C ALA A 160 -0.88 -1.90 6.33
N ALA A 161 -1.97 -2.03 5.57
CA ALA A 161 -3.28 -2.30 6.14
C ALA A 161 -4.08 -3.30 5.32
N VAL A 162 -4.95 -4.03 6.02
CA VAL A 162 -5.85 -5.02 5.43
C VAL A 162 -7.19 -5.02 6.16
N ARG A 163 -8.26 -5.27 5.42
CA ARG A 163 -9.61 -5.39 6.01
C ARG A 163 -9.68 -6.60 6.94
N HIS A 164 -10.23 -6.39 8.13
CA HIS A 164 -10.53 -7.42 9.11
C HIS A 164 -11.47 -8.49 8.52
N ALA A 165 -11.44 -9.71 9.07
CA ALA A 165 -12.29 -10.81 8.63
C ALA A 165 -13.80 -10.54 8.73
N ASN A 166 -14.23 -9.58 9.57
CA ASN A 166 -15.64 -9.14 9.67
C ASN A 166 -16.13 -8.30 8.47
N GLY A 167 -15.25 -8.01 7.47
CA GLY A 167 -15.58 -7.27 6.26
C GLY A 167 -15.73 -5.74 6.42
N ARG A 168 -15.62 -5.20 7.63
CA ARG A 168 -15.83 -3.79 7.95
C ARG A 168 -14.58 -3.11 8.52
N ASP A 169 -14.07 -3.60 9.64
CA ASP A 169 -12.95 -3.02 10.37
C ASP A 169 -11.63 -3.21 9.61
N VAL A 170 -10.57 -2.49 9.99
CA VAL A 170 -9.28 -2.51 9.28
C VAL A 170 -8.14 -2.73 10.27
N TRP A 171 -7.26 -3.67 9.96
CA TRP A 171 -5.98 -3.84 10.63
C TRP A 171 -4.92 -2.95 10.01
N VAL A 172 -4.18 -2.23 10.84
CA VAL A 172 -2.99 -1.44 10.45
C VAL A 172 -1.77 -2.08 11.10
N LEU A 173 -0.81 -2.50 10.29
CA LEU A 173 0.39 -3.25 10.67
C LEU A 173 1.63 -2.40 10.48
N ALA A 174 2.48 -2.35 11.50
CA ALA A 174 3.84 -1.79 11.46
C ALA A 174 4.84 -2.74 12.12
N HIS A 175 6.13 -2.49 11.92
CA HIS A 175 7.21 -3.25 12.55
C HIS A 175 8.01 -2.36 13.49
N ARG A 176 8.18 -2.78 14.76
CA ARG A 176 9.02 -2.05 15.72
C ARG A 176 10.49 -2.08 15.30
N TRP A 177 11.14 -0.94 15.44
CA TRP A 177 12.57 -0.84 15.23
C TRP A 177 13.37 -1.47 16.38
N ASN A 178 14.55 -2.00 16.10
CA ASN A 178 15.40 -2.76 17.01
C ASN A 178 14.67 -3.96 17.64
N SER A 179 13.87 -4.66 16.84
CA SER A 179 12.98 -5.72 17.34
C SER A 179 12.67 -6.73 16.24
N LYS A 180 12.11 -7.89 16.66
CA LYS A 180 11.39 -8.84 15.80
C LYS A 180 9.87 -8.62 15.85
N MET A 181 9.42 -7.55 16.48
CA MET A 181 8.03 -7.34 16.88
C MET A 181 7.24 -6.62 15.80
N PHE A 182 6.23 -7.26 15.25
CA PHE A 182 5.12 -6.61 14.56
C PHE A 182 4.14 -6.04 15.57
N VAL A 183 3.55 -4.91 15.25
CA VAL A 183 2.47 -4.29 16.00
C VAL A 183 1.29 -4.02 15.08
N THR A 184 0.10 -4.49 15.48
CA THR A 184 -1.11 -4.39 14.68
C THR A 184 -2.17 -3.63 15.49
N TYR A 185 -2.73 -2.58 14.89
CA TYR A 185 -3.82 -1.77 15.48
C TYR A 185 -5.11 -2.01 14.72
N LEU A 186 -6.22 -2.16 15.45
CA LEU A 186 -7.55 -2.25 14.87
C LEU A 186 -8.15 -0.85 14.71
N VAL A 187 -8.73 -0.58 13.55
CA VAL A 187 -9.56 0.60 13.28
C VAL A 187 -11.01 0.12 13.14
N THR A 188 -11.88 0.62 13.98
CA THR A 188 -13.32 0.28 14.04
C THR A 188 -14.18 1.53 13.85
N ALA A 189 -15.50 1.41 13.90
CA ALA A 189 -16.40 2.55 13.86
C ALA A 189 -16.23 3.50 15.08
N GLU A 190 -15.63 3.01 16.18
CA GLU A 190 -15.28 3.82 17.36
C GLU A 190 -13.90 4.48 17.23
N GLY A 191 -13.20 4.25 16.11
CA GLY A 191 -11.90 4.82 15.81
C GLY A 191 -10.73 3.85 16.00
N VAL A 192 -9.52 4.41 16.08
CA VAL A 192 -8.27 3.66 16.24
C VAL A 192 -8.15 3.10 17.65
N GLN A 193 -8.07 1.78 17.81
CA GLN A 193 -7.97 1.09 19.10
C GLN A 193 -6.53 1.13 19.64
N ALA A 194 -6.05 2.35 19.95
CA ALA A 194 -4.66 2.64 20.30
C ALA A 194 -4.17 1.93 21.59
N ALA A 195 -5.07 1.67 22.56
CA ALA A 195 -4.75 1.07 23.85
C ALA A 195 -4.59 -0.47 23.81
N LYS A 196 -4.96 -1.13 22.69
CA LYS A 196 -5.01 -2.59 22.59
C LYS A 196 -4.34 -3.12 21.34
N PRO A 197 -3.05 -2.82 21.10
CA PRO A 197 -2.34 -3.37 19.94
C PRO A 197 -2.12 -4.88 20.10
N ILE A 198 -2.16 -5.59 18.98
CA ILE A 198 -1.75 -6.99 18.91
C ILE A 198 -0.24 -7.02 18.60
N MET A 199 0.51 -7.76 19.40
CA MET A 199 1.96 -7.89 19.28
C MET A 199 2.32 -9.29 18.80
N SER A 200 3.20 -9.40 17.79
CA SER A 200 3.68 -10.68 17.25
C SER A 200 5.20 -10.65 17.08
N SER A 201 5.91 -11.47 17.86
CA SER A 201 7.38 -11.57 17.78
C SER A 201 7.75 -12.72 16.84
N VAL A 202 8.11 -12.40 15.60
CA VAL A 202 8.39 -13.40 14.56
C VAL A 202 9.33 -12.83 13.49
N GLY A 203 10.09 -13.70 12.81
CA GLY A 203 11.00 -13.35 11.72
C GLY A 203 12.35 -12.81 12.19
N SER A 204 13.00 -12.06 11.33
CA SER A 204 14.32 -11.51 11.58
C SER A 204 14.29 -10.28 12.48
N LEU A 205 15.40 -10.07 13.18
CA LEU A 205 15.65 -8.81 13.91
C LEU A 205 15.80 -7.67 12.88
N ASN A 206 14.97 -6.66 12.98
CA ASN A 206 15.09 -5.44 12.19
C ASN A 206 15.75 -4.37 13.05
N ALA A 207 17.08 -4.23 12.93
CA ALA A 207 17.91 -3.42 13.81
C ALA A 207 19.19 -2.95 13.11
N GLY A 208 20.07 -2.26 13.84
CA GLY A 208 21.37 -1.78 13.39
C GLY A 208 21.36 -0.30 12.96
N PRO A 209 22.18 0.11 11.97
CA PRO A 209 22.13 1.47 11.44
C PRO A 209 20.73 1.83 10.90
N GLY A 210 20.30 3.09 11.08
CA GLY A 210 18.93 3.54 10.75
C GLY A 210 18.46 3.16 9.34
N ARG A 211 19.38 3.09 8.37
CA ARG A 211 19.06 2.64 7.00
C ARG A 211 18.51 1.21 6.91
N ASN A 212 18.76 0.35 7.89
CA ASN A 212 18.19 -1.00 7.92
C ASN A 212 16.66 -0.97 8.18
N ALA A 213 16.10 0.16 8.63
CA ALA A 213 14.66 0.36 8.77
C ALA A 213 13.92 0.42 7.41
N ILE A 214 14.64 0.70 6.32
CA ILE A 214 14.14 0.81 4.94
C ILE A 214 13.55 -0.52 4.46
N GLY A 215 12.64 -0.45 3.52
CA GLY A 215 12.02 -1.58 2.82
C GLY A 215 10.53 -1.70 3.10
N ALA A 216 9.80 -2.10 2.06
CA ALA A 216 8.34 -2.15 2.04
C ALA A 216 7.77 -3.31 2.87
N LEU A 217 6.53 -3.15 3.29
CA LEU A 217 5.66 -4.14 3.92
C LEU A 217 4.34 -4.17 3.14
N GLN A 218 3.88 -5.33 2.66
CA GLN A 218 2.60 -5.44 1.94
C GLN A 218 1.84 -6.70 2.29
N PHE A 219 0.51 -6.59 2.35
CA PHE A 219 -0.38 -7.74 2.44
C PHE A 219 -0.62 -8.38 1.07
N SER A 220 -0.84 -9.68 1.06
CA SER A 220 -1.36 -10.39 -0.11
C SER A 220 -2.81 -9.95 -0.41
N PRO A 221 -3.26 -9.97 -1.67
CA PRO A 221 -4.64 -9.61 -2.04
C PRO A 221 -5.72 -10.38 -1.28
N ASP A 222 -5.50 -11.64 -0.91
CA ASP A 222 -6.39 -12.44 -0.08
C ASP A 222 -6.30 -12.12 1.43
N GLY A 223 -5.33 -11.27 1.81
CA GLY A 223 -5.10 -10.83 3.19
C GLY A 223 -4.57 -11.91 4.13
N THR A 224 -4.19 -13.10 3.64
CA THR A 224 -3.71 -14.20 4.48
C THR A 224 -2.21 -14.17 4.75
N LYS A 225 -1.46 -13.38 3.99
CA LYS A 225 -0.01 -13.25 4.10
C LYS A 225 0.41 -11.79 4.14
N VAL A 226 1.58 -11.55 4.72
CA VAL A 226 2.29 -10.28 4.64
C VAL A 226 3.73 -10.52 4.22
N ALA A 227 4.28 -9.68 3.36
CA ALA A 227 5.68 -9.73 2.94
C ALA A 227 6.42 -8.46 3.35
N ALA A 228 7.69 -8.63 3.74
CA ALA A 228 8.59 -7.53 4.09
C ALA A 228 9.89 -7.63 3.29
N ALA A 229 10.37 -6.48 2.80
CA ALA A 229 11.74 -6.32 2.36
C ALA A 229 12.59 -5.81 3.51
N LEU A 230 13.76 -6.43 3.72
CA LEU A 230 14.71 -6.09 4.79
C LEU A 230 16.01 -5.62 4.14
N TRP A 231 16.22 -4.31 4.21
CA TRP A 231 17.33 -3.60 3.56
C TRP A 231 18.68 -3.90 4.23
N ARG A 232 19.76 -3.79 3.46
CA ARG A 232 21.17 -3.87 3.86
C ARG A 232 21.50 -5.11 4.70
N GLU A 233 22.03 -4.98 5.93
CA GLU A 233 22.63 -6.09 6.69
C GLU A 233 21.81 -7.37 6.71
N THR A 234 20.49 -7.28 6.65
CA THR A 234 19.60 -8.44 6.56
C THR A 234 19.46 -8.94 5.12
N ASN A 235 19.39 -8.04 4.13
CA ASN A 235 19.40 -8.31 2.69
C ASN A 235 18.50 -9.47 2.25
N LYS A 236 17.21 -9.45 2.62
CA LYS A 236 16.28 -10.53 2.31
C LYS A 236 14.84 -10.06 2.15
N PHE A 237 14.02 -10.94 1.60
CA PHE A 237 12.57 -10.86 1.68
C PHE A 237 12.05 -11.86 2.69
N GLU A 238 11.03 -11.48 3.46
CA GLU A 238 10.34 -12.38 4.36
C GLU A 238 8.84 -12.38 4.08
N VAL A 239 8.22 -13.56 4.19
CA VAL A 239 6.78 -13.76 4.09
C VAL A 239 6.30 -14.39 5.39
N TYR A 240 5.15 -13.91 5.86
CA TYR A 240 4.53 -14.36 7.10
C TYR A 240 3.07 -14.70 6.84
N ASP A 241 2.50 -15.55 7.66
CA ASP A 241 1.07 -15.73 7.72
C ASP A 241 0.43 -14.62 8.56
N PHE A 242 -0.75 -14.18 8.17
CA PHE A 242 -1.54 -13.18 8.87
C PHE A 242 -2.96 -13.69 9.12
N ASP A 243 -3.38 -13.65 10.37
CA ASP A 243 -4.75 -13.99 10.76
C ASP A 243 -5.61 -12.70 10.81
N ARG A 244 -6.47 -12.52 9.83
CA ARG A 244 -7.37 -11.38 9.72
C ARG A 244 -8.43 -11.31 10.81
N THR A 245 -8.66 -12.39 11.56
CA THR A 245 -9.60 -12.41 12.70
C THR A 245 -8.94 -11.85 13.95
N THR A 246 -7.68 -12.19 14.18
CA THR A 246 -6.96 -11.85 15.42
C THR A 246 -5.92 -10.76 15.28
N GLY A 247 -5.53 -10.39 14.05
CA GLY A 247 -4.45 -9.45 13.78
C GLY A 247 -3.04 -9.99 14.04
N LYS A 248 -2.89 -11.30 14.23
CA LYS A 248 -1.59 -11.95 14.52
C LYS A 248 -0.78 -12.23 13.26
N VAL A 249 0.54 -11.99 13.37
CA VAL A 249 1.56 -12.38 12.39
C VAL A 249 2.28 -13.62 12.90
N SER A 250 2.52 -14.63 12.04
CA SER A 250 3.16 -15.90 12.41
C SER A 250 3.94 -16.49 11.22
N ASN A 251 4.64 -17.61 11.44
CA ASN A 251 5.23 -18.48 10.42
C ASN A 251 6.14 -17.73 9.41
N ALA A 252 7.24 -17.16 9.89
CA ALA A 252 8.21 -16.48 9.02
C ALA A 252 8.91 -17.44 8.06
N ARG A 253 8.98 -17.04 6.79
CA ARG A 253 9.71 -17.71 5.72
C ARG A 253 10.60 -16.68 5.02
N SER A 254 11.92 -16.95 4.96
CA SER A 254 12.92 -16.02 4.45
C SER A 254 13.46 -16.44 3.10
N PHE A 255 13.73 -15.46 2.23
CA PHE A 255 14.40 -15.62 0.93
C PHE A 255 15.58 -14.64 0.88
N GLY A 256 16.78 -15.15 0.61
CA GLY A 256 17.98 -14.29 0.54
C GLY A 256 19.30 -15.06 0.45
N PRO A 257 20.43 -14.35 0.25
CA PRO A 257 20.51 -12.88 0.31
C PRO A 257 20.12 -12.17 -1.00
N TYR A 258 19.51 -10.99 -0.86
CA TYR A 258 19.19 -10.06 -1.96
C TYR A 258 19.64 -8.66 -1.56
N PRO A 259 20.85 -8.22 -1.98
CA PRO A 259 21.41 -6.94 -1.56
C PRO A 259 20.52 -5.76 -1.92
N GLU A 260 20.28 -4.89 -0.94
CA GLU A 260 19.36 -3.75 -1.05
C GLU A 260 17.93 -4.17 -1.46
N ALA A 261 17.38 -5.22 -0.79
CA ALA A 261 15.99 -5.61 -0.91
C ALA A 261 15.08 -4.44 -0.48
N TYR A 262 14.19 -3.95 -1.39
CA TYR A 262 13.45 -2.71 -1.16
C TYR A 262 11.92 -2.87 -1.26
N GLY A 263 11.40 -3.18 -2.44
CA GLY A 263 9.97 -3.31 -2.71
C GLY A 263 9.50 -4.76 -2.68
N VAL A 264 8.26 -4.96 -2.28
CA VAL A 264 7.56 -6.26 -2.38
C VAL A 264 6.15 -6.05 -2.90
N ALA A 265 5.63 -7.01 -3.69
CA ALA A 265 4.22 -7.10 -4.04
C ALA A 265 3.83 -8.55 -4.32
N PHE A 266 2.61 -8.92 -3.96
CA PHE A 266 2.05 -10.23 -4.33
C PHE A 266 1.37 -10.15 -5.70
N SER A 267 1.34 -11.29 -6.41
CA SER A 267 0.47 -11.46 -7.57
C SER A 267 -1.01 -11.35 -7.18
N PRO A 268 -1.92 -10.97 -8.11
CA PRO A 268 -3.35 -10.89 -7.83
C PRO A 268 -3.96 -12.15 -7.19
N ASN A 269 -3.46 -13.33 -7.57
CA ASN A 269 -3.89 -14.63 -7.01
C ASN A 269 -3.16 -15.02 -5.70
N SER A 270 -2.32 -14.13 -5.12
CA SER A 270 -1.57 -14.34 -3.88
C SER A 270 -0.58 -15.52 -3.88
N GLN A 271 -0.28 -16.11 -5.03
CA GLN A 271 0.59 -17.30 -5.13
C GLN A 271 2.05 -16.97 -5.40
N LEU A 272 2.33 -15.81 -5.98
CA LEU A 272 3.67 -15.36 -6.30
C LEU A 272 4.00 -14.08 -5.54
N LEU A 273 5.25 -13.96 -5.08
CA LEU A 273 5.80 -12.73 -4.53
C LEU A 273 6.80 -12.14 -5.51
N TYR A 274 6.77 -10.83 -5.69
CA TYR A 274 7.78 -10.06 -6.42
C TYR A 274 8.59 -9.22 -5.45
N GLY A 275 9.89 -9.13 -5.68
CA GLY A 275 10.80 -8.34 -4.88
C GLY A 275 11.79 -7.55 -5.73
N THR A 276 12.03 -6.28 -5.40
CA THR A 276 13.08 -5.45 -6.01
C THR A 276 14.33 -5.46 -5.15
N CYS A 277 15.50 -5.56 -5.78
CA CYS A 277 16.79 -5.33 -5.14
C CYS A 277 17.73 -4.59 -6.11
N ASN A 278 18.66 -3.80 -5.56
CA ASN A 278 19.48 -2.87 -6.34
C ASN A 278 20.97 -3.20 -6.37
N GLY A 279 21.41 -4.24 -5.66
CA GLY A 279 22.81 -4.51 -5.42
C GLY A 279 23.45 -3.47 -4.49
N GLU A 280 24.64 -3.73 -4.02
CA GLU A 280 25.35 -2.80 -3.14
C GLU A 280 25.63 -1.48 -3.86
N GLY A 281 25.19 -0.37 -3.28
CA GLY A 281 25.39 0.96 -3.84
C GLY A 281 24.52 1.31 -5.06
N GLY A 282 23.62 0.43 -5.49
CA GLY A 282 22.79 0.58 -6.67
C GLY A 282 23.52 0.20 -7.98
N GLY A 283 22.83 0.28 -9.12
CA GLY A 283 23.40 -0.02 -10.45
C GLY A 283 23.26 -1.47 -10.88
N ASN A 284 22.69 -2.34 -10.05
CA ASN A 284 22.34 -3.71 -10.40
C ASN A 284 20.88 -4.00 -10.02
N SER A 285 20.00 -3.18 -10.56
CA SER A 285 18.57 -3.23 -10.25
C SER A 285 17.91 -4.46 -10.85
N GLN A 286 17.37 -5.32 -10.00
CA GLN A 286 16.81 -6.62 -10.35
C GLN A 286 15.41 -6.78 -9.78
N LEU A 287 14.55 -7.47 -10.54
CA LEU A 287 13.22 -7.88 -10.15
C LEU A 287 13.17 -9.41 -10.06
N TRP A 288 12.90 -9.91 -8.88
CA TRP A 288 12.80 -11.32 -8.57
C TRP A 288 11.36 -11.73 -8.34
N GLN A 289 11.05 -12.98 -8.69
CA GLN A 289 9.78 -13.64 -8.42
C GLN A 289 10.03 -14.87 -7.54
N PHE A 290 9.14 -15.12 -6.58
CA PHE A 290 9.15 -16.27 -5.68
C PHE A 290 7.80 -16.98 -5.76
N ASP A 291 7.82 -18.29 -6.00
CA ASP A 291 6.62 -19.13 -5.96
C ASP A 291 6.36 -19.56 -4.51
N LEU A 292 5.30 -19.06 -3.92
CA LEU A 292 4.98 -19.32 -2.52
C LEU A 292 4.42 -20.71 -2.27
N ARG A 293 4.08 -21.46 -3.32
CA ARG A 293 3.63 -22.85 -3.25
C ARG A 293 4.79 -23.83 -3.02
N THR A 294 6.02 -23.46 -3.37
CA THR A 294 7.22 -24.27 -3.15
C THR A 294 7.93 -23.84 -1.87
N LYS A 295 8.62 -24.78 -1.21
CA LYS A 295 9.26 -24.55 0.10
C LYS A 295 10.40 -23.51 0.01
N ASP A 296 11.20 -23.53 -1.04
CA ASP A 296 12.35 -22.64 -1.27
C ASP A 296 11.98 -21.36 -2.01
N GLY A 297 10.71 -21.23 -2.47
CA GLY A 297 10.23 -20.09 -3.25
C GLY A 297 10.62 -20.13 -4.71
N SER A 298 11.38 -21.13 -5.17
CA SER A 298 11.85 -21.26 -6.57
C SER A 298 12.23 -19.92 -7.20
N PRO A 299 13.22 -19.18 -6.66
CA PRO A 299 13.48 -17.80 -7.02
C PRO A 299 13.86 -17.67 -8.49
N THR A 300 13.19 -16.79 -9.19
CA THR A 300 13.43 -16.53 -10.63
C THR A 300 13.70 -15.06 -10.86
N LEU A 301 14.84 -14.74 -11.52
CA LEU A 301 15.11 -13.40 -12.02
C LEU A 301 14.22 -13.12 -13.24
N VAL A 302 13.17 -12.34 -13.04
CA VAL A 302 12.18 -12.05 -14.08
C VAL A 302 12.48 -10.77 -14.85
N GLY A 303 13.27 -9.84 -14.26
CA GLY A 303 13.64 -8.59 -14.92
C GLY A 303 14.92 -7.97 -14.38
N LYS A 304 15.56 -7.16 -15.24
CA LYS A 304 16.61 -6.21 -14.86
C LYS A 304 16.17 -4.82 -15.31
N SER A 305 16.55 -3.80 -14.57
CA SER A 305 16.31 -2.41 -14.96
C SER A 305 17.62 -1.74 -15.33
N ALA A 306 17.60 -0.93 -16.38
CA ALA A 306 18.70 -0.02 -16.70
C ALA A 306 18.79 1.14 -15.69
N ASN A 307 17.75 1.34 -14.88
CA ASN A 307 17.73 2.38 -13.88
C ASN A 307 18.68 2.06 -12.72
N ARG A 308 19.31 3.08 -12.15
CA ARG A 308 20.24 2.91 -11.02
C ARG A 308 19.58 2.24 -9.83
N LYS A 309 18.32 2.62 -9.54
CA LYS A 309 17.50 2.01 -8.50
C LYS A 309 16.06 1.85 -8.96
N ILE A 310 15.48 0.72 -8.60
CA ILE A 310 14.05 0.47 -8.65
C ILE A 310 13.51 0.33 -7.23
N GLY A 311 12.32 0.83 -7.03
CA GLY A 311 11.74 1.03 -5.69
C GLY A 311 10.56 0.12 -5.39
N SER A 312 9.51 0.73 -4.87
CA SER A 312 8.26 0.08 -4.49
C SER A 312 7.60 -0.62 -5.66
N LEU A 313 6.91 -1.69 -5.34
CA LEU A 313 5.99 -2.41 -6.20
C LEU A 313 4.57 -2.13 -5.73
N GLN A 314 3.64 -1.90 -6.65
CA GLN A 314 2.22 -1.72 -6.32
C GLN A 314 1.33 -2.43 -7.33
N LEU A 315 0.43 -3.27 -6.82
CA LEU A 315 -0.63 -3.87 -7.62
C LEU A 315 -1.66 -2.79 -7.99
N GLY A 316 -1.87 -2.63 -9.30
CA GLY A 316 -2.86 -1.71 -9.84
C GLY A 316 -4.26 -2.32 -9.90
N PRO A 317 -5.31 -1.49 -10.00
CA PRO A 317 -6.69 -1.95 -10.16
C PRO A 317 -6.92 -2.77 -11.46
N ASP A 318 -6.03 -2.63 -12.43
CA ASP A 318 -6.04 -3.37 -13.70
C ASP A 318 -5.38 -4.76 -13.60
N GLY A 319 -4.96 -5.17 -12.39
CA GLY A 319 -4.33 -6.46 -12.13
C GLY A 319 -2.86 -6.56 -12.53
N ARG A 320 -2.23 -5.47 -12.98
CA ARG A 320 -0.79 -5.39 -13.27
C ARG A 320 -0.01 -4.91 -12.04
N ILE A 321 1.28 -5.21 -11.96
CA ILE A 321 2.14 -4.65 -10.90
C ILE A 321 3.05 -3.59 -11.52
N TYR A 322 3.05 -2.42 -10.91
CA TYR A 322 3.86 -1.27 -11.28
C TYR A 322 5.10 -1.19 -10.42
N VAL A 323 6.23 -0.82 -11.04
CA VAL A 323 7.55 -0.77 -10.41
C VAL A 323 8.07 0.66 -10.46
N ALA A 324 8.30 1.28 -9.31
CA ALA A 324 8.90 2.60 -9.21
C ALA A 324 10.34 2.59 -9.71
N ARG A 325 10.74 3.63 -10.45
CA ARG A 325 12.10 3.80 -11.02
C ARG A 325 12.62 5.19 -10.62
N GLU A 326 13.75 5.23 -9.93
CA GLU A 326 14.31 6.48 -9.40
C GLU A 326 14.62 7.48 -10.53
N ASP A 327 14.08 8.70 -10.44
CA ASP A 327 14.26 9.81 -11.37
C ASP A 327 13.90 9.51 -12.84
N ASN A 328 12.99 8.57 -13.07
CA ASN A 328 12.64 8.12 -14.40
C ASN A 328 11.26 8.65 -14.86
N PRO A 329 11.08 9.03 -16.14
CA PRO A 329 9.79 9.48 -16.69
C PRO A 329 8.83 8.33 -17.00
N ALA A 330 9.17 7.08 -16.63
CA ALA A 330 8.33 5.91 -16.81
C ALA A 330 8.40 5.00 -15.58
N LEU A 331 7.32 4.22 -15.31
CA LEU A 331 7.34 3.07 -14.41
C LEU A 331 7.60 1.79 -15.17
N GLY A 332 8.24 0.82 -14.50
CA GLY A 332 8.22 -0.57 -14.93
C GLY A 332 6.85 -1.19 -14.74
N VAL A 333 6.52 -2.22 -15.53
CA VAL A 333 5.23 -2.92 -15.44
C VAL A 333 5.42 -4.42 -15.60
N ILE A 334 4.89 -5.19 -14.66
CA ILE A 334 4.69 -6.64 -14.79
C ILE A 334 3.29 -6.85 -15.36
N GLN A 335 3.21 -7.31 -16.62
CA GLN A 335 1.97 -7.35 -17.39
C GLN A 335 1.04 -8.49 -16.96
N LYS A 336 1.60 -9.64 -16.59
CA LYS A 336 0.90 -10.88 -16.25
C LYS A 336 1.40 -11.44 -14.93
N PRO A 337 1.14 -10.75 -13.79
CA PRO A 337 1.79 -11.09 -12.53
C PRO A 337 1.36 -12.44 -11.93
N ASN A 338 0.36 -13.12 -12.46
CA ASN A 338 0.00 -14.48 -12.05
C ASN A 338 0.82 -15.57 -12.77
N ASP A 339 1.58 -15.21 -13.82
CA ASP A 339 2.35 -16.16 -14.60
C ASP A 339 3.74 -16.36 -13.99
N ALA A 340 4.19 -17.62 -13.96
CA ALA A 340 5.48 -17.98 -13.38
C ALA A 340 6.65 -17.61 -14.29
N GLY A 341 7.77 -17.21 -13.68
CA GLY A 341 9.01 -16.88 -14.35
C GLY A 341 8.85 -15.74 -15.34
N LYS A 342 9.58 -15.81 -16.46
CA LYS A 342 9.58 -14.75 -17.48
C LYS A 342 8.24 -14.59 -18.21
N ALA A 343 7.34 -15.56 -18.12
CA ALA A 343 5.99 -15.45 -18.69
C ALA A 343 5.18 -14.31 -18.05
N CYS A 344 5.54 -13.85 -16.83
CA CYS A 344 4.94 -12.67 -16.19
C CYS A 344 5.15 -11.37 -17.00
N THR A 345 6.08 -11.35 -17.93
CA THR A 345 6.37 -10.26 -18.86
C THR A 345 6.64 -8.91 -18.17
N TYR A 346 7.86 -8.73 -17.65
CA TYR A 346 8.30 -7.44 -17.12
C TYR A 346 8.75 -6.51 -18.27
N VAL A 347 8.24 -5.28 -18.27
CA VAL A 347 8.63 -4.20 -19.19
C VAL A 347 9.19 -3.05 -18.37
N ASP A 348 10.49 -2.76 -18.54
CA ASP A 348 11.20 -1.77 -17.69
C ASP A 348 10.67 -0.33 -17.87
N GLU A 349 10.23 0.06 -19.08
CA GLU A 349 9.56 1.34 -19.37
C GLU A 349 8.11 1.10 -19.81
N GLY A 350 7.34 0.44 -18.95
CA GLY A 350 6.02 -0.06 -19.31
C GLY A 350 4.93 1.02 -19.41
N ILE A 351 5.07 2.15 -18.67
CA ILE A 351 4.13 3.27 -18.76
C ILE A 351 4.83 4.62 -18.53
N LYS A 352 4.59 5.57 -19.43
CA LYS A 352 5.14 6.94 -19.34
C LYS A 352 4.28 7.83 -18.45
N LEU A 353 4.92 8.79 -17.77
CA LEU A 353 4.32 9.66 -16.75
C LEU A 353 4.02 11.09 -17.27
N GLY A 354 3.83 11.26 -18.58
CA GLY A 354 3.42 12.55 -19.14
C GLY A 354 4.38 13.71 -18.85
N GLY A 355 5.69 13.45 -18.87
CA GLY A 355 6.74 14.44 -18.58
C GLY A 355 7.07 14.58 -17.08
N ARG A 356 6.36 13.91 -16.17
CA ARG A 356 6.68 13.85 -14.74
C ARG A 356 7.63 12.68 -14.45
N ARG A 357 8.17 12.62 -13.23
CA ARG A 357 9.16 11.59 -12.86
C ARG A 357 8.72 10.79 -11.65
N SER A 358 8.92 9.50 -11.72
CA SER A 358 8.89 8.60 -10.56
C SER A 358 10.09 8.87 -9.64
N LYS A 359 9.93 8.52 -8.38
CA LYS A 359 11.00 8.31 -7.39
C LYS A 359 10.96 6.86 -6.93
N LEU A 360 11.34 6.56 -5.69
CA LEU A 360 11.36 5.18 -5.19
C LEU A 360 10.01 4.68 -4.66
N GLY A 361 9.06 5.56 -4.35
CA GLY A 361 7.79 5.17 -3.77
C GLY A 361 6.61 5.17 -4.75
N LEU A 362 5.60 4.39 -4.42
CA LEU A 362 4.26 4.38 -5.01
C LEU A 362 3.22 4.52 -3.88
N PRO A 363 1.96 4.87 -4.19
CA PRO A 363 0.93 5.03 -3.16
C PRO A 363 0.65 3.74 -2.42
N ASN A 364 0.44 3.85 -1.12
CA ASN A 364 0.08 2.76 -0.22
C ASN A 364 -1.43 2.72 -0.03
N PHE A 365 -2.04 1.53 -0.11
CA PHE A 365 -3.49 1.33 -0.02
C PHE A 365 -3.84 0.24 0.99
N VAL A 366 -5.06 0.33 1.53
CA VAL A 366 -5.67 -0.77 2.31
C VAL A 366 -6.00 -1.91 1.37
N VAL A 367 -5.54 -3.12 1.69
CA VAL A 367 -5.94 -4.33 0.97
C VAL A 367 -7.37 -4.73 1.39
N LEU A 368 -8.23 -4.97 0.41
CA LEU A 368 -9.66 -5.28 0.56
C LEU A 368 -9.95 -6.69 -0.01
N PRO A 369 -9.65 -7.78 0.74
CA PRO A 369 -9.91 -9.15 0.34
C PRO A 369 -11.39 -9.45 0.17
#